data_321be4431f4676d59cb009e0ff56e914
#
_entry.id   321be4431f4676d59cb009e0ff56e914
#
_cell.length_a   1.000
_cell.length_b   1.000
_cell.length_c   1.000
_cell.angle_alpha   90.00
_cell.angle_beta   90.00
_cell.angle_gamma   90.00
#
_symmetry.space_group_name_H-M   'P 1'
#
loop_
_entity.id
_entity.type
_entity.pdbx_description
1 polymer ?
#
loop_
_entity_poly.entity_id
_entity_poly.type
_entity_poly.pdbx_seq_one_letter_code
_entity_poly.pdbx_strand_id
1 'polypeptide(L)'
;GDAELAKARATKKAIEAKKDTDVFADWNRLSIQVQDFGYPVYLLQSVATDKATRDAAQACLEKLLPFDTEMAQSEPLYRRVRAVKPKDAIDQTFKQDLIEKFEDGGATLPPDKRKRAQEISDEIERLGLQFNKNVNEDPTTVVLTPAEAAGMPEAWLAARKRDANGNLILGLDYPTVVPFLQNATSDAARRKVWMAKNREGGEQNLLLLDRALKLRYELAQLHGMPDFATYAVKRRMAQTPAAVNEFLGTVQAAVDEVEARELAELRADKAKFTGTDPAVPMLYRWDVAFHQERVRRARFKIDQEALRAYFPTDKSVLYTLKLAERLYGIKFVERKVPVWHEDVRYFDVFERVPEKNAPGKI
;
A
#
# COMPACT_ATOMS: atom_id res chain seq x y z
N GLY A 1 -8.46 16.64 15.90
CA GLY A 1 -9.44 16.06 14.98
C GLY A 1 -10.65 16.93 14.79
N ASP A 2 -11.52 16.99 15.81
CA ASP A 2 -12.86 17.61 15.67
C ASP A 2 -12.79 19.11 15.31
N ALA A 3 -11.85 19.87 15.88
CA ALA A 3 -11.68 21.30 15.57
C ALA A 3 -11.23 21.53 14.12
N GLU A 4 -10.27 20.75 13.62
CA GLU A 4 -9.80 20.89 12.23
C GLU A 4 -10.86 20.44 11.22
N LEU A 5 -11.61 19.40 11.54
CA LEU A 5 -12.75 18.97 10.71
C LEU A 5 -13.86 20.02 10.68
N ALA A 6 -14.20 20.63 11.82
CA ALA A 6 -15.16 21.74 11.88
C ALA A 6 -14.71 22.93 11.04
N LYS A 7 -13.42 23.28 11.10
CA LYS A 7 -12.81 24.34 10.29
C LYS A 7 -12.85 24.00 8.80
N ALA A 8 -12.54 22.76 8.42
CA ALA A 8 -12.62 22.32 7.02
C ALA A 8 -14.06 22.39 6.48
N ARG A 9 -15.06 21.96 7.27
CA ARG A 9 -16.48 22.09 6.91
C ARG A 9 -16.93 23.54 6.79
N ALA A 10 -16.48 24.43 7.67
CA ALA A 10 -16.76 25.85 7.58
C ALA A 10 -16.15 26.46 6.30
N THR A 11 -14.90 26.09 5.98
CA THR A 11 -14.22 26.50 4.74
C THR A 11 -14.97 25.98 3.51
N LYS A 12 -15.37 24.71 3.47
CA LYS A 12 -16.19 24.13 2.40
C LYS A 12 -17.45 24.93 2.18
N LYS A 13 -18.22 25.20 3.25
CA LYS A 13 -19.45 25.98 3.18
C LYS A 13 -19.23 27.40 2.65
N ALA A 14 -18.13 28.04 3.06
CA ALA A 14 -17.79 29.39 2.55
C ALA A 14 -17.44 29.33 1.05
N ILE A 15 -16.71 28.30 0.59
CA ILE A 15 -16.41 28.10 -0.83
C ILE A 15 -17.70 27.84 -1.63
N GLU A 16 -18.62 27.02 -1.13
CA GLU A 16 -19.88 26.70 -1.80
C GLU A 16 -20.76 27.97 -2.02
N ALA A 17 -20.69 28.95 -1.11
CA ALA A 17 -21.44 30.19 -1.18
C ALA A 17 -20.85 31.24 -2.13
N LYS A 18 -19.58 31.09 -2.55
CA LYS A 18 -18.92 32.03 -3.46
C LYS A 18 -19.56 32.00 -4.87
N LYS A 19 -19.55 33.12 -5.54
CA LYS A 19 -20.04 33.26 -6.91
C LYS A 19 -18.95 33.52 -7.96
N ASP A 20 -17.69 33.66 -7.49
CA ASP A 20 -16.53 33.83 -8.38
C ASP A 20 -16.11 32.54 -9.09
N THR A 21 -15.14 32.64 -9.99
CA THR A 21 -14.62 31.53 -10.81
C THR A 21 -13.35 30.91 -10.25
N ASP A 22 -12.88 31.34 -9.07
CA ASP A 22 -11.58 30.90 -8.50
C ASP A 22 -11.70 29.61 -7.66
N VAL A 23 -12.58 28.71 -8.09
CA VAL A 23 -12.86 27.46 -7.38
C VAL A 23 -11.66 26.51 -7.33
N PHE A 24 -10.73 26.56 -8.28
CA PHE A 24 -9.54 25.72 -8.30
C PHE A 24 -8.57 26.08 -7.17
N ALA A 25 -8.29 27.37 -6.98
CA ALA A 25 -7.46 27.83 -5.87
C ALA A 25 -8.11 27.54 -4.52
N ASP A 26 -9.43 27.75 -4.40
CA ASP A 26 -10.20 27.43 -3.20
C ASP A 26 -10.16 25.94 -2.88
N TRP A 27 -10.39 25.08 -3.88
CA TRP A 27 -10.30 23.61 -3.75
C TRP A 27 -8.91 23.18 -3.30
N ASN A 28 -7.87 23.70 -3.95
CA ASN A 28 -6.49 23.35 -3.64
C ASN A 28 -6.13 23.72 -2.19
N ARG A 29 -6.49 24.92 -1.74
CA ARG A 29 -6.26 25.35 -0.35
C ARG A 29 -6.97 24.46 0.67
N LEU A 30 -8.23 24.10 0.41
CA LEU A 30 -8.99 23.23 1.30
C LEU A 30 -8.39 21.81 1.32
N SER A 31 -8.00 21.29 0.15
CA SER A 31 -7.34 19.99 0.03
C SER A 31 -6.02 19.96 0.81
N ILE A 32 -5.17 20.98 0.67
CA ILE A 32 -3.93 21.11 1.45
C ILE A 32 -4.24 21.13 2.95
N GLN A 33 -5.18 21.97 3.39
CA GLN A 33 -5.55 22.05 4.80
C GLN A 33 -5.95 20.68 5.39
N VAL A 34 -6.74 19.91 4.65
CA VAL A 34 -7.20 18.58 5.10
C VAL A 34 -6.07 17.57 5.10
N GLN A 35 -5.21 17.60 4.07
CA GLN A 35 -4.09 16.69 3.93
C GLN A 35 -2.98 16.94 4.96
N ASP A 36 -2.66 18.20 5.25
CA ASP A 36 -1.67 18.59 6.26
C ASP A 36 -2.05 18.06 7.66
N PHE A 37 -3.34 17.93 7.93
CA PHE A 37 -3.83 17.32 9.14
C PHE A 37 -3.97 15.79 9.01
N GLY A 38 -4.54 15.31 7.92
CA GLY A 38 -4.91 13.90 7.72
C GLY A 38 -3.71 12.97 7.57
N TYR A 39 -2.70 13.35 6.78
CA TYR A 39 -1.53 12.48 6.52
C TYR A 39 -0.70 12.15 7.77
N PRO A 40 -0.39 13.08 8.69
CA PRO A 40 0.26 12.73 9.94
C PRO A 40 -0.56 11.76 10.80
N VAL A 41 -1.88 11.92 10.82
CA VAL A 41 -2.77 11.00 11.55
C VAL A 41 -2.76 9.61 10.92
N TYR A 42 -2.83 9.52 9.59
CA TYR A 42 -2.71 8.26 8.86
C TYR A 42 -1.37 7.56 9.09
N LEU A 43 -0.27 8.33 9.11
CA LEU A 43 1.05 7.81 9.41
C LEU A 43 1.10 7.22 10.83
N LEU A 44 0.65 7.97 11.84
CA LEU A 44 0.66 7.54 13.23
C LEU A 44 -0.19 6.28 13.48
N GLN A 45 -1.33 6.17 12.80
CA GLN A 45 -2.15 4.94 12.84
C GLN A 45 -1.36 3.70 12.40
N SER A 46 -0.45 3.85 11.45
CA SER A 46 0.31 2.75 10.86
C SER A 46 1.63 2.46 11.59
N VAL A 47 2.32 3.49 12.12
CA VAL A 47 3.72 3.35 12.58
C VAL A 47 3.94 3.69 14.06
N ALA A 48 2.96 4.26 14.78
CA ALA A 48 3.14 4.53 16.20
C ALA A 48 3.37 3.23 16.97
N THR A 49 4.37 3.24 17.86
CA THR A 49 4.76 2.03 18.61
C THR A 49 3.73 1.67 19.69
N ASP A 50 3.11 2.68 20.31
CA ASP A 50 2.10 2.46 21.33
C ASP A 50 0.69 2.30 20.71
N LYS A 51 -0.07 1.36 21.28
CA LYS A 51 -1.42 1.05 20.80
C LYS A 51 -2.41 2.20 21.02
N ALA A 52 -2.26 2.97 22.10
CA ALA A 52 -3.18 4.06 22.41
C ALA A 52 -3.14 5.15 21.34
N THR A 53 -1.96 5.51 20.87
CA THR A 53 -1.76 6.46 19.76
C THR A 53 -2.36 5.91 18.46
N ARG A 54 -2.13 4.63 18.13
CA ARG A 54 -2.73 4.02 16.92
C ARG A 54 -4.25 4.01 16.96
N ASP A 55 -4.83 3.63 18.10
CA ASP A 55 -6.29 3.62 18.29
C ASP A 55 -6.90 5.03 18.23
N ALA A 56 -6.23 6.03 18.82
CA ALA A 56 -6.67 7.43 18.74
C ALA A 56 -6.58 7.97 17.30
N ALA A 57 -5.53 7.62 16.58
CA ALA A 57 -5.37 7.98 15.16
C ALA A 57 -6.45 7.30 14.30
N GLN A 58 -6.73 6.01 14.51
CA GLN A 58 -7.83 5.29 13.86
C GLN A 58 -9.17 5.99 14.06
N ALA A 59 -9.53 6.29 15.31
CA ALA A 59 -10.77 7.00 15.65
C ALA A 59 -10.85 8.41 15.01
N CYS A 60 -9.71 9.07 14.84
CA CYS A 60 -9.63 10.35 14.15
C CYS A 60 -9.88 10.20 12.64
N LEU A 61 -9.28 9.20 12.00
CA LEU A 61 -9.48 8.90 10.57
C LEU A 61 -10.95 8.56 10.27
N GLU A 62 -11.60 7.75 11.11
CA GLU A 62 -13.00 7.41 10.96
C GLU A 62 -13.93 8.64 10.94
N LYS A 63 -13.53 9.73 11.61
CA LYS A 63 -14.25 11.01 11.55
C LYS A 63 -13.92 11.83 10.31
N LEU A 64 -12.70 11.69 9.76
CA LEU A 64 -12.27 12.43 8.58
C LEU A 64 -12.81 11.86 7.28
N LEU A 65 -12.92 10.53 7.17
CA LEU A 65 -13.36 9.85 5.94
C LEU A 65 -14.69 10.38 5.37
N PRO A 66 -15.75 10.60 6.16
CA PRO A 66 -17.00 11.16 5.65
C PRO A 66 -16.83 12.53 4.99
N PHE A 67 -15.81 13.31 5.37
CA PHE A 67 -15.57 14.62 4.78
C PHE A 67 -15.14 14.55 3.32
N ASP A 68 -14.34 13.56 2.93
CA ASP A 68 -13.96 13.35 1.52
C ASP A 68 -15.19 13.01 0.66
N THR A 69 -16.10 12.19 1.19
CA THR A 69 -17.38 11.89 0.54
C THR A 69 -18.27 13.14 0.47
N GLU A 70 -18.37 13.93 1.57
CA GLU A 70 -19.11 15.21 1.59
C GLU A 70 -18.57 16.18 0.54
N MET A 71 -17.26 16.21 0.31
CA MET A 71 -16.63 17.03 -0.73
C MET A 71 -17.00 16.54 -2.13
N ALA A 72 -16.83 15.24 -2.38
CA ALA A 72 -17.10 14.61 -3.68
C ALA A 72 -18.59 14.66 -4.07
N GLN A 73 -19.50 14.80 -3.11
CA GLN A 73 -20.95 14.88 -3.33
C GLN A 73 -21.51 16.31 -3.37
N SER A 74 -20.66 17.34 -3.23
CA SER A 74 -21.10 18.72 -3.22
C SER A 74 -21.61 19.19 -4.60
N GLU A 75 -22.90 19.24 -4.78
CA GLU A 75 -23.51 19.76 -6.00
C GLU A 75 -23.17 21.25 -6.28
N PRO A 76 -23.12 22.14 -5.26
CA PRO A 76 -22.69 23.51 -5.49
C PRO A 76 -21.25 23.62 -6.01
N LEU A 77 -20.31 22.85 -5.45
CA LEU A 77 -18.91 22.82 -5.94
C LEU A 77 -18.84 22.23 -7.36
N TYR A 78 -19.55 21.14 -7.63
CA TYR A 78 -19.63 20.55 -8.96
C TYR A 78 -20.07 21.57 -10.02
N ARG A 79 -21.16 22.33 -9.75
CA ARG A 79 -21.65 23.36 -10.66
C ARG A 79 -20.61 24.47 -10.89
N ARG A 80 -19.91 24.90 -9.82
CA ARG A 80 -18.84 25.90 -9.93
C ARG A 80 -17.68 25.39 -10.79
N VAL A 81 -17.21 24.18 -10.55
CA VAL A 81 -16.13 23.57 -11.34
C VAL A 81 -16.51 23.45 -12.81
N ARG A 82 -17.74 23.03 -13.11
CA ARG A 82 -18.24 22.96 -14.50
C ARG A 82 -18.25 24.32 -15.20
N ALA A 83 -18.53 25.38 -14.48
CA ALA A 83 -18.60 26.75 -15.03
C ALA A 83 -17.22 27.38 -15.31
N VAL A 84 -16.11 26.83 -14.75
CA VAL A 84 -14.76 27.36 -14.97
C VAL A 84 -14.40 27.27 -16.45
N LYS A 85 -13.84 28.37 -16.99
CA LYS A 85 -13.16 28.37 -18.29
C LYS A 85 -11.66 28.14 -18.03
N PRO A 86 -11.11 26.99 -18.44
CA PRO A 86 -9.68 26.68 -18.24
C PRO A 86 -8.80 27.71 -18.93
N LYS A 87 -7.70 28.09 -18.30
CA LYS A 87 -6.73 29.06 -18.83
C LYS A 87 -5.67 28.37 -19.71
N ASP A 88 -5.38 27.13 -19.42
CA ASP A 88 -4.35 26.32 -20.10
C ASP A 88 -4.70 24.81 -20.03
N ALA A 89 -3.80 23.97 -20.52
CA ALA A 89 -3.96 22.53 -20.54
C ALA A 89 -3.94 21.92 -19.13
N ILE A 90 -3.24 22.53 -18.17
CA ILE A 90 -3.19 22.08 -16.78
C ILE A 90 -4.54 22.29 -16.13
N ASP A 91 -5.10 23.51 -16.24
CA ASP A 91 -6.45 23.83 -15.76
C ASP A 91 -7.51 22.92 -16.41
N GLN A 92 -7.35 22.61 -17.70
CA GLN A 92 -8.28 21.71 -18.42
C GLN A 92 -8.26 20.30 -17.82
N THR A 93 -7.07 19.74 -17.58
CA THR A 93 -6.91 18.41 -16.95
C THR A 93 -7.47 18.43 -15.53
N PHE A 94 -7.11 19.43 -14.73
CA PHE A 94 -7.58 19.55 -13.36
C PHE A 94 -9.12 19.70 -13.28
N LYS A 95 -9.72 20.49 -14.20
CA LYS A 95 -11.16 20.58 -14.33
C LYS A 95 -11.80 19.22 -14.58
N GLN A 96 -11.24 18.46 -15.53
CA GLN A 96 -11.75 17.13 -15.88
C GLN A 96 -11.67 16.18 -14.70
N ASP A 97 -10.52 16.13 -14.01
CA ASP A 97 -10.31 15.27 -12.82
C ASP A 97 -11.31 15.59 -11.70
N LEU A 98 -11.57 16.89 -11.46
CA LEU A 98 -12.56 17.30 -10.46
C LEU A 98 -13.99 16.92 -10.88
N ILE A 99 -14.37 17.14 -12.13
CA ILE A 99 -15.68 16.73 -12.65
C ILE A 99 -15.87 15.22 -12.45
N GLU A 100 -14.88 14.43 -12.81
CA GLU A 100 -14.89 12.98 -12.66
C GLU A 100 -15.02 12.57 -11.19
N LYS A 101 -14.25 13.21 -10.30
CA LYS A 101 -14.36 12.97 -8.85
C LYS A 101 -15.76 13.24 -8.31
N PHE A 102 -16.41 14.34 -8.72
CA PHE A 102 -17.78 14.68 -8.32
C PHE A 102 -18.80 13.67 -8.85
N GLU A 103 -18.70 13.30 -10.12
CA GLU A 103 -19.63 12.35 -10.75
C GLU A 103 -19.50 10.96 -10.12
N ASP A 104 -18.27 10.51 -9.88
CA ASP A 104 -17.98 9.22 -9.22
C ASP A 104 -18.36 9.24 -7.74
N GLY A 105 -18.24 10.39 -7.06
CA GLY A 105 -18.73 10.56 -5.70
C GLY A 105 -20.25 10.61 -5.58
N GLY A 106 -20.97 10.75 -6.70
CA GLY A 106 -22.43 10.78 -6.74
C GLY A 106 -23.06 12.16 -6.69
N ALA A 107 -22.30 13.26 -6.96
CA ALA A 107 -22.87 14.62 -6.98
C ALA A 107 -24.03 14.78 -7.97
N THR A 108 -24.06 13.97 -9.01
CA THR A 108 -25.10 13.95 -10.05
C THR A 108 -26.27 13.00 -9.76
N LEU A 109 -26.19 12.18 -8.72
CA LEU A 109 -27.25 11.27 -8.34
C LEU A 109 -28.45 12.01 -7.73
N PRO A 110 -29.68 11.48 -7.86
CA PRO A 110 -30.82 11.95 -7.08
C PRO A 110 -30.52 11.95 -5.57
N PRO A 111 -31.15 12.82 -4.78
CA PRO A 111 -30.79 13.01 -3.37
C PRO A 111 -30.85 11.74 -2.51
N ASP A 112 -31.85 10.89 -2.72
CA ASP A 112 -31.99 9.59 -2.04
C ASP A 112 -30.84 8.62 -2.38
N LYS A 113 -30.52 8.47 -3.67
CA LYS A 113 -29.41 7.65 -4.15
C LYS A 113 -28.05 8.21 -3.72
N ARG A 114 -27.90 9.53 -3.70
CA ARG A 114 -26.68 10.22 -3.25
C ARG A 114 -26.40 9.92 -1.78
N LYS A 115 -27.44 10.05 -0.93
CA LYS A 115 -27.33 9.70 0.48
C LYS A 115 -26.92 8.23 0.67
N ARG A 116 -27.55 7.33 -0.06
CA ARG A 116 -27.20 5.91 0.01
C ARG A 116 -25.77 5.62 -0.47
N ALA A 117 -25.33 6.26 -1.56
CA ALA A 117 -23.95 6.16 -2.05
C ALA A 117 -22.94 6.67 -1.02
N GLN A 118 -23.25 7.74 -0.26
CA GLN A 118 -22.41 8.22 0.83
C GLN A 118 -22.30 7.18 1.95
N GLU A 119 -23.43 6.65 2.44
CA GLU A 119 -23.46 5.63 3.49
C GLU A 119 -22.62 4.41 3.11
N ILE A 120 -22.72 3.98 1.84
CA ILE A 120 -21.96 2.84 1.31
C ILE A 120 -20.46 3.16 1.27
N SER A 121 -20.08 4.32 0.73
CA SER A 121 -18.67 4.72 0.62
C SER A 121 -18.02 4.82 2.01
N ASP A 122 -18.69 5.48 2.95
CA ASP A 122 -18.23 5.61 4.33
C ASP A 122 -18.11 4.24 5.04
N GLU A 123 -19.02 3.30 4.73
CA GLU A 123 -18.95 1.95 5.26
C GLU A 123 -17.80 1.15 4.65
N ILE A 124 -17.60 1.21 3.33
CA ILE A 124 -16.47 0.53 2.65
C ILE A 124 -15.13 1.00 3.21
N GLU A 125 -14.96 2.31 3.42
CA GLU A 125 -13.72 2.86 3.99
C GLU A 125 -13.49 2.38 5.42
N ARG A 126 -14.53 2.37 6.26
CA ARG A 126 -14.43 1.81 7.63
C ARG A 126 -14.07 0.33 7.64
N LEU A 127 -14.66 -0.46 6.74
CA LEU A 127 -14.32 -1.87 6.59
C LEU A 127 -12.86 -2.03 6.15
N GLY A 128 -12.36 -1.18 5.25
CA GLY A 128 -10.96 -1.17 4.83
C GLY A 128 -9.99 -0.85 5.96
N LEU A 129 -10.28 0.19 6.77
CA LEU A 129 -9.47 0.52 7.95
C LEU A 129 -9.45 -0.64 8.96
N GLN A 130 -10.61 -1.25 9.24
CA GLN A 130 -10.69 -2.38 10.17
C GLN A 130 -9.96 -3.61 9.64
N PHE A 131 -10.07 -3.88 8.33
CA PHE A 131 -9.36 -4.98 7.68
C PHE A 131 -7.83 -4.82 7.85
N ASN A 132 -7.31 -3.64 7.54
CA ASN A 132 -5.89 -3.34 7.69
C ASN A 132 -5.43 -3.42 9.15
N LYS A 133 -6.23 -2.92 10.08
CA LYS A 133 -5.94 -3.01 11.51
C LYS A 133 -5.85 -4.47 11.98
N ASN A 134 -6.77 -5.32 11.56
CA ASN A 134 -6.77 -6.74 11.93
C ASN A 134 -5.50 -7.45 11.41
N VAL A 135 -4.99 -7.08 10.24
CA VAL A 135 -3.71 -7.62 9.71
C VAL A 135 -2.51 -7.06 10.49
N ASN A 136 -2.46 -5.75 10.69
CA ASN A 136 -1.31 -5.09 11.32
C ASN A 136 -1.15 -5.45 12.81
N GLU A 137 -2.25 -5.73 13.50
CA GLU A 137 -2.29 -6.07 14.93
C GLU A 137 -2.52 -7.56 15.17
N ASP A 138 -2.37 -8.42 14.15
CA ASP A 138 -2.52 -9.86 14.30
C ASP A 138 -1.47 -10.40 15.28
N PRO A 139 -1.90 -10.98 16.43
CA PRO A 139 -0.98 -11.44 17.47
C PRO A 139 -0.36 -12.80 17.17
N THR A 140 -0.67 -13.40 16.02
CA THR A 140 -0.26 -14.75 15.68
C THR A 140 1.26 -14.86 15.64
N THR A 141 1.77 -15.85 16.34
CA THR A 141 3.18 -16.24 16.28
C THR A 141 3.31 -17.71 15.92
N VAL A 142 4.44 -18.06 15.31
CA VAL A 142 4.79 -19.45 15.00
C VAL A 142 5.93 -19.88 15.87
N VAL A 143 5.71 -20.93 16.69
CA VAL A 143 6.76 -21.53 17.52
C VAL A 143 7.41 -22.67 16.73
N LEU A 144 8.74 -22.62 16.59
CA LEU A 144 9.56 -23.60 15.86
C LEU A 144 10.66 -24.13 16.76
N THR A 145 10.89 -25.43 16.71
CA THR A 145 12.06 -26.06 17.33
C THR A 145 13.34 -25.63 16.59
N PRO A 146 14.53 -25.70 17.23
CA PRO A 146 15.80 -25.45 16.55
C PRO A 146 16.00 -26.34 15.29
N ALA A 147 15.50 -27.57 15.30
CA ALA A 147 15.55 -28.48 14.15
C ALA A 147 14.68 -28.02 12.98
N GLU A 148 13.50 -27.48 13.25
CA GLU A 148 12.61 -26.91 12.23
C GLU A 148 13.19 -25.65 11.58
N ALA A 149 14.11 -24.98 12.26
CA ALA A 149 14.81 -23.78 11.75
C ALA A 149 16.18 -24.11 11.12
N ALA A 150 16.48 -25.38 10.84
CA ALA A 150 17.70 -25.77 10.16
C ALA A 150 17.82 -25.08 8.77
N GLY A 151 19.03 -24.65 8.42
CA GLY A 151 19.34 -23.92 7.19
C GLY A 151 19.25 -22.39 7.30
N MET A 152 18.77 -21.87 8.43
CA MET A 152 18.72 -20.43 8.67
C MET A 152 20.09 -19.83 8.98
N PRO A 153 20.39 -18.60 8.49
CA PRO A 153 21.60 -17.87 8.84
C PRO A 153 21.70 -17.61 10.36
N GLU A 154 22.92 -17.69 10.90
CA GLU A 154 23.18 -17.53 12.33
C GLU A 154 22.69 -16.16 12.86
N ALA A 155 22.96 -15.09 12.12
CA ALA A 155 22.51 -13.74 12.47
C ALA A 155 20.97 -13.64 12.55
N TRP A 156 20.26 -14.33 11.66
CA TRP A 156 18.80 -14.40 11.70
C TRP A 156 18.31 -15.14 12.94
N LEU A 157 18.95 -16.29 13.29
CA LEU A 157 18.61 -17.07 14.48
C LEU A 157 18.87 -16.30 15.79
N ALA A 158 19.97 -15.55 15.85
CA ALA A 158 20.36 -14.74 17.00
C ALA A 158 19.36 -13.60 17.27
N ALA A 159 18.71 -13.06 16.24
CA ALA A 159 17.73 -12.00 16.35
C ALA A 159 16.33 -12.48 16.80
N ARG A 160 16.12 -13.79 17.01
CA ARG A 160 14.79 -14.33 17.36
C ARG A 160 14.63 -14.53 18.87
N LYS A 161 13.42 -14.22 19.37
CA LYS A 161 13.02 -14.57 20.74
C LYS A 161 12.89 -16.09 20.87
N ARG A 162 13.16 -16.60 22.07
CA ARG A 162 12.98 -18.02 22.41
C ARG A 162 12.05 -18.18 23.59
N ASP A 163 11.33 -19.30 23.60
CA ASP A 163 10.54 -19.71 24.77
C ASP A 163 11.44 -20.40 25.82
N ALA A 164 10.84 -20.82 26.95
CA ALA A 164 11.53 -21.50 28.04
C ALA A 164 12.15 -22.84 27.62
N ASN A 165 11.69 -23.45 26.53
CA ASN A 165 12.20 -24.71 25.98
C ASN A 165 13.26 -24.51 24.90
N GLY A 166 13.65 -23.24 24.62
CA GLY A 166 14.64 -22.91 23.61
C GLY A 166 14.08 -22.85 22.18
N ASN A 167 12.76 -23.01 21.98
CA ASN A 167 12.12 -22.88 20.67
C ASN A 167 12.09 -21.41 20.22
N LEU A 168 12.19 -21.20 18.90
CA LEU A 168 12.10 -19.86 18.32
C LEU A 168 10.63 -19.41 18.24
N ILE A 169 10.38 -18.17 18.59
CA ILE A 169 9.08 -17.50 18.45
C ILE A 169 9.17 -16.53 17.28
N LEU A 170 8.45 -16.81 16.19
CA LEU A 170 8.46 -16.00 14.97
C LEU A 170 7.19 -15.16 14.90
N GLY A 171 7.37 -13.85 14.67
CA GLY A 171 6.30 -12.99 14.16
C GLY A 171 6.08 -13.22 12.68
N LEU A 172 5.02 -12.60 12.13
CA LEU A 172 4.64 -12.76 10.72
C LEU A 172 5.08 -11.60 9.83
N ASP A 173 5.98 -10.74 10.31
CA ASP A 173 6.57 -9.65 9.54
C ASP A 173 7.45 -10.16 8.39
N TYR A 174 7.53 -9.39 7.30
CA TYR A 174 8.30 -9.77 6.11
C TYR A 174 9.78 -10.05 6.37
N PRO A 175 10.52 -9.24 7.17
CA PRO A 175 11.90 -9.53 7.52
C PRO A 175 12.10 -10.85 8.26
N THR A 176 11.07 -11.37 8.91
CA THR A 176 11.08 -12.68 9.58
C THR A 176 10.69 -13.81 8.62
N VAL A 177 9.57 -13.67 7.92
CA VAL A 177 8.95 -14.74 7.12
C VAL A 177 9.70 -15.00 5.81
N VAL A 178 10.08 -13.94 5.08
CA VAL A 178 10.70 -14.11 3.74
C VAL A 178 12.03 -14.85 3.81
N PRO A 179 13.00 -14.46 4.67
CA PRO A 179 14.24 -15.24 4.80
C PRO A 179 13.99 -16.68 5.28
N PHE A 180 12.97 -16.89 6.14
CA PHE A 180 12.61 -18.23 6.59
C PHE A 180 12.16 -19.12 5.44
N LEU A 181 11.23 -18.66 4.63
CA LEU A 181 10.75 -19.41 3.46
C LEU A 181 11.83 -19.65 2.41
N GLN A 182 12.85 -18.78 2.32
CA GLN A 182 13.97 -18.92 1.39
C GLN A 182 15.05 -19.90 1.88
N ASN A 183 15.24 -20.06 3.19
CA ASN A 183 16.42 -20.75 3.74
C ASN A 183 16.10 -21.99 4.56
N ALA A 184 14.95 -22.06 5.24
CA ALA A 184 14.63 -23.19 6.10
C ALA A 184 14.51 -24.50 5.28
N THR A 185 15.26 -25.53 5.69
CA THR A 185 15.30 -26.82 4.97
C THR A 185 14.06 -27.67 5.23
N SER A 186 13.38 -27.50 6.37
CA SER A 186 12.17 -28.25 6.73
C SER A 186 10.96 -27.81 5.92
N ASP A 187 10.44 -28.69 5.07
CA ASP A 187 9.19 -28.48 4.31
C ASP A 187 7.99 -28.20 5.23
N ALA A 188 7.83 -29.04 6.27
CA ALA A 188 6.74 -28.88 7.23
C ALA A 188 6.79 -27.55 7.97
N ALA A 189 7.98 -27.05 8.32
CA ALA A 189 8.16 -25.77 8.97
C ALA A 189 7.86 -24.60 8.01
N ARG A 190 8.31 -24.66 6.74
CA ARG A 190 7.95 -23.69 5.72
C ARG A 190 6.43 -23.62 5.52
N ARG A 191 5.77 -24.78 5.41
CA ARG A 191 4.31 -24.85 5.33
C ARG A 191 3.64 -24.19 6.52
N LYS A 192 4.10 -24.49 7.75
CA LYS A 192 3.55 -23.93 9.00
C LYS A 192 3.62 -22.41 9.01
N VAL A 193 4.79 -21.84 8.67
CA VAL A 193 4.99 -20.38 8.61
C VAL A 193 4.19 -19.76 7.47
N TRP A 194 4.19 -20.37 6.28
CA TRP A 194 3.44 -19.87 5.12
C TRP A 194 1.94 -19.85 5.40
N MET A 195 1.39 -20.91 6.01
CA MET A 195 -0.04 -20.98 6.37
C MET A 195 -0.41 -19.92 7.40
N ALA A 196 0.42 -19.69 8.42
CA ALA A 196 0.19 -18.64 9.41
C ALA A 196 0.18 -17.26 8.75
N LYS A 197 1.20 -16.96 7.92
CA LYS A 197 1.28 -15.68 7.19
C LYS A 197 0.08 -15.40 6.30
N ASN A 198 -0.43 -16.41 5.60
CA ASN A 198 -1.57 -16.25 4.69
C ASN A 198 -2.94 -16.29 5.41
N ARG A 199 -2.96 -16.38 6.73
CA ARG A 199 -4.17 -16.31 7.57
C ARG A 199 -4.21 -15.07 8.45
N GLU A 200 -3.30 -14.13 8.29
CA GLU A 200 -3.34 -12.86 9.03
C GLU A 200 -4.68 -12.16 8.87
N GLY A 201 -5.18 -11.58 9.96
CA GLY A 201 -6.50 -10.97 10.04
C GLY A 201 -7.65 -11.95 10.20
N GLY A 202 -7.40 -13.27 10.04
CA GLY A 202 -8.33 -14.35 10.36
C GLY A 202 -9.67 -14.33 9.62
N GLU A 203 -10.62 -15.10 10.13
CA GLU A 203 -11.96 -15.23 9.54
C GLU A 203 -12.76 -13.92 9.59
N GLN A 204 -12.46 -13.04 10.54
CA GLN A 204 -13.10 -11.73 10.63
C GLN A 204 -12.89 -10.91 9.36
N ASN A 205 -11.68 -10.94 8.78
CA ASN A 205 -11.40 -10.23 7.55
C ASN A 205 -12.14 -10.79 6.33
N LEU A 206 -12.46 -12.08 6.32
CA LEU A 206 -13.31 -12.65 5.27
C LEU A 206 -14.74 -12.10 5.35
N LEU A 207 -15.28 -11.91 6.56
CA LEU A 207 -16.60 -11.29 6.75
C LEU A 207 -16.62 -9.83 6.31
N LEU A 208 -15.56 -9.07 6.65
CA LEU A 208 -15.39 -7.68 6.18
C LEU A 208 -15.31 -7.61 4.66
N LEU A 209 -14.56 -8.52 4.04
CA LEU A 209 -14.42 -8.60 2.58
C LEU A 209 -15.77 -8.92 1.93
N ASP A 210 -16.52 -9.92 2.40
CA ASP A 210 -17.85 -10.25 1.88
C ASP A 210 -18.80 -9.05 1.96
N ARG A 211 -18.79 -8.34 3.08
CA ARG A 211 -19.59 -7.13 3.26
C ARG A 211 -19.17 -6.03 2.28
N ALA A 212 -17.88 -5.79 2.14
CA ALA A 212 -17.33 -4.78 1.22
C ALA A 212 -17.69 -5.10 -0.25
N LEU A 213 -17.65 -6.37 -0.66
CA LEU A 213 -18.02 -6.79 -2.01
C LEU A 213 -19.51 -6.54 -2.30
N LYS A 214 -20.39 -6.83 -1.35
CA LYS A 214 -21.83 -6.54 -1.47
C LYS A 214 -22.10 -5.05 -1.60
N LEU A 215 -21.44 -4.22 -0.79
CA LEU A 215 -21.55 -2.77 -0.84
C LEU A 215 -21.02 -2.20 -2.16
N ARG A 216 -19.89 -2.70 -2.65
CA ARG A 216 -19.34 -2.31 -3.96
C ARG A 216 -20.29 -2.63 -5.10
N TYR A 217 -20.94 -3.77 -5.07
CA TYR A 217 -21.96 -4.09 -6.07
C TYR A 217 -23.14 -3.11 -6.00
N GLU A 218 -23.69 -2.85 -4.79
CA GLU A 218 -24.77 -1.89 -4.59
C GLU A 218 -24.38 -0.48 -5.08
N LEU A 219 -23.17 -0.02 -4.79
CA LEU A 219 -22.65 1.26 -5.25
C LEU A 219 -22.66 1.36 -6.78
N ALA A 220 -22.20 0.31 -7.47
CA ALA A 220 -22.22 0.26 -8.91
C ALA A 220 -23.66 0.37 -9.48
N GLN A 221 -24.62 -0.33 -8.86
CA GLN A 221 -26.03 -0.26 -9.26
C GLN A 221 -26.61 1.15 -9.07
N LEU A 222 -26.26 1.86 -8.00
CA LEU A 222 -26.69 3.24 -7.78
C LEU A 222 -26.22 4.17 -8.92
N HIS A 223 -25.02 3.91 -9.45
CA HIS A 223 -24.44 4.63 -10.59
C HIS A 223 -24.89 4.09 -11.96
N GLY A 224 -25.83 3.13 -12.01
CA GLY A 224 -26.33 2.55 -13.26
C GLY A 224 -25.35 1.61 -13.97
N MET A 225 -24.33 1.09 -13.25
CA MET A 225 -23.34 0.16 -13.77
C MET A 225 -23.72 -1.30 -13.45
N PRO A 226 -23.42 -2.27 -14.33
CA PRO A 226 -23.81 -3.67 -14.11
C PRO A 226 -23.05 -4.34 -12.97
N ASP A 227 -21.82 -3.89 -12.68
CA ASP A 227 -20.95 -4.43 -11.65
C ASP A 227 -19.89 -3.40 -11.23
N PHE A 228 -19.21 -3.70 -10.12
CA PHE A 228 -18.18 -2.81 -9.56
C PHE A 228 -16.91 -2.76 -10.43
N ALA A 229 -16.57 -3.81 -11.16
CA ALA A 229 -15.40 -3.80 -12.04
C ALA A 229 -15.59 -2.76 -13.16
N THR A 230 -16.77 -2.74 -13.78
CA THR A 230 -17.15 -1.73 -14.79
C THR A 230 -17.11 -0.32 -14.19
N TYR A 231 -17.69 -0.13 -12.99
CA TYR A 231 -17.65 1.14 -12.29
C TYR A 231 -16.21 1.60 -12.00
N ALA A 232 -15.35 0.70 -11.52
CA ALA A 232 -13.99 1.03 -11.11
C ALA A 232 -13.04 1.37 -12.28
N VAL A 233 -13.25 0.76 -13.47
CA VAL A 233 -12.34 0.94 -14.62
C VAL A 233 -12.81 1.97 -15.64
N LYS A 234 -14.05 2.45 -15.56
CA LYS A 234 -14.68 3.32 -16.57
C LYS A 234 -13.88 4.57 -16.93
N ARG A 235 -13.07 5.09 -15.99
CA ARG A 235 -12.22 6.28 -16.18
C ARG A 235 -10.72 5.94 -16.14
N ARG A 236 -10.37 4.66 -16.06
CA ARG A 236 -8.99 4.21 -16.10
C ARG A 236 -8.56 3.93 -17.54
N MET A 237 -7.27 3.75 -17.76
CA MET A 237 -6.70 3.53 -19.09
C MET A 237 -7.38 2.38 -19.86
N ALA A 238 -7.76 1.30 -19.19
CA ALA A 238 -8.41 0.16 -19.80
C ALA A 238 -9.91 0.40 -20.13
N GLN A 239 -10.58 1.30 -19.44
CA GLN A 239 -11.99 1.71 -19.60
C GLN A 239 -13.04 0.60 -19.43
N THR A 240 -12.74 -0.64 -19.75
CA THR A 240 -13.65 -1.79 -19.65
C THR A 240 -13.00 -3.00 -19.00
N PRO A 241 -13.75 -3.85 -18.25
CA PRO A 241 -13.23 -5.13 -17.77
C PRO A 241 -12.77 -6.06 -18.89
N ALA A 242 -13.38 -5.99 -20.07
CA ALA A 242 -12.98 -6.77 -21.25
C ALA A 242 -11.55 -6.41 -21.67
N ALA A 243 -11.21 -5.11 -21.77
CA ALA A 243 -9.86 -4.67 -22.12
C ALA A 243 -8.81 -5.10 -21.05
N VAL A 244 -9.19 -5.10 -19.77
CA VAL A 244 -8.32 -5.64 -18.70
C VAL A 244 -8.05 -7.12 -18.92
N ASN A 245 -9.09 -7.92 -19.17
CA ASN A 245 -8.96 -9.36 -19.39
C ASN A 245 -8.16 -9.69 -20.66
N GLU A 246 -8.36 -8.94 -21.73
CA GLU A 246 -7.59 -9.09 -22.97
C GLU A 246 -6.10 -8.82 -22.74
N PHE A 247 -5.78 -7.71 -22.04
CA PHE A 247 -4.41 -7.40 -21.67
C PHE A 247 -3.78 -8.51 -20.80
N LEU A 248 -4.47 -8.95 -19.75
CA LEU A 248 -3.98 -10.02 -18.88
C LEU A 248 -3.81 -11.34 -19.64
N GLY A 249 -4.74 -11.69 -20.55
CA GLY A 249 -4.61 -12.86 -21.39
C GLY A 249 -3.39 -12.79 -22.34
N THR A 250 -3.13 -11.61 -22.90
CA THR A 250 -1.91 -11.38 -23.72
C THR A 250 -0.64 -11.55 -22.91
N VAL A 251 -0.59 -10.99 -21.70
CA VAL A 251 0.58 -11.13 -20.78
C VAL A 251 0.75 -12.59 -20.41
N GLN A 252 -0.33 -13.28 -20.02
CA GLN A 252 -0.29 -14.70 -19.65
C GLN A 252 0.27 -15.54 -20.79
N ALA A 253 -0.27 -15.41 -21.99
CA ALA A 253 0.22 -16.16 -23.16
C ALA A 253 1.71 -15.90 -23.45
N ALA A 254 2.18 -14.68 -23.22
CA ALA A 254 3.59 -14.32 -23.42
C ALA A 254 4.54 -14.94 -22.37
N VAL A 255 4.06 -15.25 -21.15
CA VAL A 255 4.89 -15.79 -20.08
C VAL A 255 4.71 -17.29 -19.82
N ASP A 256 3.63 -17.90 -20.31
CA ASP A 256 3.29 -19.32 -20.05
C ASP A 256 4.45 -20.29 -20.30
N GLU A 257 5.14 -20.14 -21.44
CA GLU A 257 6.29 -21.02 -21.79
C GLU A 257 7.47 -20.83 -20.82
N VAL A 258 7.75 -19.57 -20.44
CA VAL A 258 8.83 -19.26 -19.50
C VAL A 258 8.48 -19.77 -18.12
N GLU A 259 7.26 -19.58 -17.65
CA GLU A 259 6.76 -20.09 -16.37
C GLU A 259 6.84 -21.61 -16.30
N ALA A 260 6.37 -22.31 -17.34
CA ALA A 260 6.43 -23.77 -17.39
C ALA A 260 7.89 -24.30 -17.27
N ARG A 261 8.84 -23.64 -17.94
CA ARG A 261 10.27 -23.97 -17.87
C ARG A 261 10.84 -23.69 -16.47
N GLU A 262 10.52 -22.55 -15.88
CA GLU A 262 10.99 -22.19 -14.54
C GLU A 262 10.41 -23.12 -13.48
N LEU A 263 9.12 -23.47 -13.54
CA LEU A 263 8.50 -24.44 -12.64
C LEU A 263 9.13 -25.84 -12.78
N ALA A 264 9.47 -26.25 -14.00
CA ALA A 264 10.17 -27.51 -14.23
C ALA A 264 11.57 -27.51 -13.58
N GLU A 265 12.31 -26.39 -13.66
CA GLU A 265 13.60 -26.23 -13.00
C GLU A 265 13.48 -26.33 -11.46
N LEU A 266 12.47 -25.68 -10.87
CA LEU A 266 12.23 -25.76 -9.41
C LEU A 266 11.84 -27.17 -8.97
N ARG A 267 11.04 -27.90 -9.76
CA ARG A 267 10.72 -29.32 -9.50
C ARG A 267 11.95 -30.20 -9.55
N ALA A 268 12.83 -29.97 -10.52
CA ALA A 268 14.09 -30.71 -10.63
C ALA A 268 15.00 -30.43 -9.42
N ASP A 269 15.10 -29.19 -8.96
CA ASP A 269 15.85 -28.88 -7.72
C ASP A 269 15.20 -29.53 -6.50
N LYS A 270 13.86 -29.53 -6.38
CA LYS A 270 13.16 -30.21 -5.30
C LYS A 270 13.43 -31.71 -5.31
N ALA A 271 13.37 -32.38 -6.46
CA ALA A 271 13.66 -33.78 -6.61
C ALA A 271 15.09 -34.13 -6.16
N LYS A 272 16.07 -33.35 -6.62
CA LYS A 272 17.45 -33.46 -6.21
C LYS A 272 17.64 -33.28 -4.70
N PHE A 273 16.94 -32.31 -4.10
CA PHE A 273 17.01 -32.02 -2.67
C PHE A 273 16.41 -33.14 -1.83
N THR A 274 15.30 -33.74 -2.27
CA THR A 274 14.58 -34.78 -1.56
C THR A 274 15.04 -36.19 -1.90
N GLY A 275 15.91 -36.34 -2.91
CA GLY A 275 16.35 -37.67 -3.39
C GLY A 275 15.26 -38.47 -4.13
N THR A 276 14.32 -37.77 -4.78
CA THR A 276 13.19 -38.37 -5.49
C THR A 276 13.32 -38.23 -7.01
N ASP A 277 12.52 -38.98 -7.77
CA ASP A 277 12.42 -38.81 -9.22
C ASP A 277 11.84 -37.42 -9.55
N PRO A 278 12.39 -36.69 -10.54
CA PRO A 278 11.87 -35.36 -10.94
C PRO A 278 10.40 -35.30 -11.35
N ALA A 279 9.83 -36.44 -11.77
CA ALA A 279 8.42 -36.54 -12.14
C ALA A 279 7.46 -36.56 -10.91
N VAL A 280 7.98 -36.85 -9.72
CA VAL A 280 7.17 -37.12 -8.52
C VAL A 280 6.88 -35.90 -7.66
N PRO A 281 7.79 -34.94 -7.40
CA PRO A 281 7.51 -33.91 -6.41
C PRO A 281 6.52 -32.88 -6.88
N MET A 282 5.43 -32.77 -6.12
CA MET A 282 4.56 -31.62 -6.24
C MET A 282 5.24 -30.39 -5.63
N LEU A 283 5.26 -29.28 -6.36
CA LEU A 283 5.76 -27.99 -5.90
C LEU A 283 4.62 -27.22 -5.24
N TYR A 284 4.72 -27.03 -3.94
CA TYR A 284 3.75 -26.25 -3.18
C TYR A 284 4.16 -24.78 -3.07
N ARG A 285 3.23 -23.89 -2.71
CA ARG A 285 3.50 -22.46 -2.57
C ARG A 285 4.63 -22.15 -1.58
N TRP A 286 4.74 -22.87 -0.49
CA TRP A 286 5.82 -22.72 0.50
C TRP A 286 7.18 -23.26 0.05
N ASP A 287 7.24 -23.98 -1.08
CA ASP A 287 8.48 -24.49 -1.66
C ASP A 287 9.12 -23.51 -2.62
N VAL A 288 8.32 -22.69 -3.29
CA VAL A 288 8.77 -21.86 -4.41
C VAL A 288 9.96 -20.97 -4.00
N ALA A 289 9.83 -20.21 -2.93
CA ALA A 289 10.89 -19.30 -2.48
C ALA A 289 12.18 -20.06 -2.09
N PHE A 290 12.06 -21.23 -1.47
CA PHE A 290 13.19 -22.07 -1.10
C PHE A 290 13.97 -22.60 -2.31
N HIS A 291 13.26 -23.19 -3.27
CA HIS A 291 13.90 -23.77 -4.45
C HIS A 291 14.40 -22.68 -5.41
N GLN A 292 13.72 -21.55 -5.54
CA GLN A 292 14.22 -20.39 -6.29
C GLN A 292 15.55 -19.89 -5.72
N GLU A 293 15.66 -19.76 -4.39
CA GLU A 293 16.90 -19.33 -3.74
C GLU A 293 18.02 -20.32 -3.95
N ARG A 294 17.76 -21.63 -3.89
CA ARG A 294 18.73 -22.68 -4.15
C ARG A 294 19.23 -22.65 -5.60
N VAL A 295 18.32 -22.57 -6.58
CA VAL A 295 18.64 -22.46 -8.01
C VAL A 295 19.47 -21.20 -8.26
N ARG A 296 19.05 -20.05 -7.68
CA ARG A 296 19.76 -18.79 -7.81
C ARG A 296 21.20 -18.87 -7.27
N ARG A 297 21.39 -19.44 -6.08
CA ARG A 297 22.73 -19.66 -5.49
C ARG A 297 23.60 -20.57 -6.33
N ALA A 298 23.02 -21.65 -6.84
CA ALA A 298 23.76 -22.60 -7.68
C ALA A 298 24.20 -21.96 -9.02
N ARG A 299 23.32 -21.14 -9.64
CA ARG A 299 23.56 -20.51 -10.94
C ARG A 299 24.50 -19.31 -10.87
N PHE A 300 24.27 -18.41 -9.92
CA PHE A 300 24.96 -17.12 -9.87
C PHE A 300 26.06 -17.05 -8.80
N LYS A 301 26.14 -18.04 -7.90
CA LYS A 301 27.09 -18.07 -6.77
C LYS A 301 27.02 -16.79 -5.91
N ILE A 302 25.86 -16.16 -5.84
CA ILE A 302 25.62 -14.94 -5.06
C ILE A 302 25.11 -15.32 -3.67
N ASP A 303 25.81 -14.87 -2.64
CA ASP A 303 25.36 -14.91 -1.26
C ASP A 303 24.81 -13.53 -0.88
N GLN A 304 23.49 -13.43 -0.66
CA GLN A 304 22.85 -12.16 -0.28
C GLN A 304 23.25 -11.69 1.12
N GLU A 305 23.55 -12.61 2.04
CA GLU A 305 24.03 -12.20 3.37
C GLU A 305 25.43 -11.56 3.28
N ALA A 306 26.31 -12.10 2.42
CA ALA A 306 27.61 -11.49 2.16
C ALA A 306 27.48 -10.09 1.53
N LEU A 307 26.47 -9.88 0.66
CA LEU A 307 26.21 -8.57 0.04
C LEU A 307 25.72 -7.53 1.05
N ARG A 308 25.08 -7.92 2.14
CA ARG A 308 24.56 -7.03 3.18
C ARG A 308 25.60 -6.07 3.72
N ALA A 309 26.84 -6.53 3.87
CA ALA A 309 27.96 -5.72 4.34
C ALA A 309 28.29 -4.53 3.43
N TYR A 310 27.94 -4.61 2.13
CA TYR A 310 28.18 -3.56 1.14
C TYR A 310 27.06 -2.50 1.10
N PHE A 311 25.91 -2.79 1.71
CA PHE A 311 24.74 -1.92 1.73
C PHE A 311 24.28 -1.59 3.17
N PRO A 312 25.15 -0.95 3.99
CA PRO A 312 24.73 -0.50 5.32
C PRO A 312 23.57 0.49 5.20
N THR A 313 22.54 0.34 6.02
CA THR A 313 21.29 1.12 5.94
C THR A 313 21.55 2.63 5.88
N ASP A 314 22.37 3.16 6.79
CA ASP A 314 22.68 4.60 6.85
C ASP A 314 23.31 5.12 5.54
N LYS A 315 24.26 4.37 4.98
CA LYS A 315 24.89 4.74 3.70
C LYS A 315 23.91 4.66 2.54
N SER A 316 23.04 3.67 2.53
CA SER A 316 22.02 3.48 1.50
C SER A 316 21.00 4.61 1.52
N VAL A 317 20.51 5.00 2.71
CA VAL A 317 19.60 6.15 2.89
C VAL A 317 20.27 7.43 2.40
N LEU A 318 21.50 7.72 2.87
CA LEU A 318 22.24 8.92 2.44
C LEU A 318 22.51 8.94 0.93
N TYR A 319 22.80 7.78 0.34
CA TYR A 319 22.96 7.69 -1.13
C TYR A 319 21.66 8.02 -1.86
N THR A 320 20.53 7.49 -1.39
CA THR A 320 19.21 7.78 -1.98
C THR A 320 18.88 9.26 -1.92
N LEU A 321 19.11 9.92 -0.76
CA LEU A 321 18.94 11.36 -0.62
C LEU A 321 19.84 12.14 -1.58
N LYS A 322 21.14 11.79 -1.68
CA LYS A 322 22.08 12.42 -2.62
C LYS A 322 21.69 12.22 -4.08
N LEU A 323 21.14 11.05 -4.41
CA LEU A 323 20.64 10.79 -5.76
C LEU A 323 19.46 11.71 -6.08
N ALA A 324 18.50 11.85 -5.14
CA ALA A 324 17.39 12.77 -5.29
C ALA A 324 17.86 14.24 -5.40
N GLU A 325 18.84 14.66 -4.59
CA GLU A 325 19.47 16.00 -4.71
C GLU A 325 20.01 16.26 -6.12
N ARG A 326 20.65 15.26 -6.70
CA ARG A 326 21.23 15.36 -8.05
C ARG A 326 20.16 15.39 -9.14
N LEU A 327 19.12 14.56 -9.02
CA LEU A 327 18.08 14.43 -10.05
C LEU A 327 17.12 15.62 -10.07
N TYR A 328 16.78 16.15 -8.89
CA TYR A 328 15.75 17.19 -8.76
C TYR A 328 16.31 18.58 -8.48
N GLY A 329 17.63 18.75 -8.37
CA GLY A 329 18.22 20.06 -8.08
C GLY A 329 17.85 20.60 -6.70
N ILE A 330 17.64 19.71 -5.73
CA ILE A 330 17.28 20.03 -4.33
C ILE A 330 18.45 19.76 -3.40
N LYS A 331 18.32 20.14 -2.12
CA LYS A 331 19.26 19.84 -1.04
C LYS A 331 18.50 19.42 0.20
N PHE A 332 18.87 18.29 0.81
CA PHE A 332 18.38 17.84 2.09
C PHE A 332 19.27 18.34 3.24
N VAL A 333 18.68 18.93 4.25
CA VAL A 333 19.38 19.38 5.47
C VAL A 333 18.72 18.74 6.67
N GLU A 334 19.43 17.83 7.33
CA GLU A 334 18.92 17.14 8.52
C GLU A 334 18.72 18.13 9.67
N ARG A 335 17.58 18.04 10.36
CA ARG A 335 17.23 18.86 11.51
C ARG A 335 16.88 17.99 12.72
N LYS A 336 17.26 18.47 13.87
CA LYS A 336 16.83 17.91 15.16
C LYS A 336 15.53 18.59 15.57
N VAL A 337 14.42 17.88 15.42
CA VAL A 337 13.08 18.32 15.81
C VAL A 337 12.43 17.25 16.69
N PRO A 338 11.41 17.57 17.49
CA PRO A 338 10.64 16.54 18.18
C PRO A 338 10.01 15.58 17.17
N VAL A 339 10.23 14.29 17.37
CA VAL A 339 9.73 13.21 16.52
C VAL A 339 9.04 12.16 17.39
N TRP A 340 8.24 11.30 16.80
CA TRP A 340 7.46 10.28 17.54
C TRP A 340 8.25 9.02 17.89
N HIS A 341 9.44 8.84 17.31
CA HIS A 341 10.33 7.69 17.59
C HIS A 341 11.79 8.09 17.35
N GLU A 342 12.71 7.51 18.10
CA GLU A 342 14.16 7.84 18.06
C GLU A 342 14.82 7.57 16.70
N ASP A 343 14.30 6.58 15.94
CA ASP A 343 14.82 6.24 14.62
C ASP A 343 14.34 7.19 13.50
N VAL A 344 13.43 8.13 13.81
CA VAL A 344 12.91 9.06 12.82
C VAL A 344 13.92 10.17 12.57
N ARG A 345 14.25 10.36 11.28
CA ARG A 345 15.11 11.45 10.82
C ARG A 345 14.27 12.46 10.05
N TYR A 346 14.42 13.73 10.38
CA TYR A 346 13.72 14.83 9.73
C TYR A 346 14.66 15.65 8.87
N PHE A 347 14.24 15.99 7.64
CA PHE A 347 15.04 16.77 6.70
C PHE A 347 14.22 17.93 6.16
N ASP A 348 14.79 19.14 6.22
CA ASP A 348 14.31 20.25 5.42
C ASP A 348 14.76 20.07 3.97
N VAL A 349 13.90 20.42 3.02
CA VAL A 349 14.19 20.35 1.59
C VAL A 349 14.28 21.78 1.04
N PHE A 350 15.41 22.10 0.42
CA PHE A 350 15.67 23.39 -0.19
C PHE A 350 15.87 23.24 -1.70
N GLU A 351 15.49 24.25 -2.46
CA GLU A 351 15.93 24.36 -3.85
C GLU A 351 17.44 24.61 -3.87
N ARG A 352 18.14 23.88 -4.73
CA ARG A 352 19.56 24.15 -4.98
C ARG A 352 19.66 25.37 -5.88
N VAL A 353 20.04 26.52 -5.30
CA VAL A 353 20.34 27.70 -6.09
C VAL A 353 21.50 27.35 -7.04
N PRO A 354 21.36 27.48 -8.37
CA PRO A 354 22.48 27.25 -9.29
C PRO A 354 23.63 28.19 -8.91
N GLU A 355 24.80 27.65 -8.60
CA GLU A 355 26.00 28.47 -8.52
C GLU A 355 26.14 29.16 -9.90
N LYS A 356 26.00 30.49 -9.95
CA LYS A 356 26.37 31.28 -11.10
C LYS A 356 27.86 30.99 -11.37
N ASN A 357 28.16 30.29 -12.47
CA ASN A 357 29.50 29.91 -12.93
C ASN A 357 30.11 28.61 -12.35
N ALA A 358 29.43 27.49 -12.37
CA ALA A 358 30.14 26.22 -12.47
C ALA A 358 30.30 25.85 -13.96
N PRO A 359 31.53 25.74 -14.52
CA PRO A 359 31.70 25.22 -15.85
C PRO A 359 31.21 23.78 -15.90
N GLY A 360 30.41 23.44 -16.92
CA GLY A 360 29.79 22.16 -17.10
C GLY A 360 30.80 21.01 -16.94
N LYS A 361 30.53 20.15 -15.93
CA LYS A 361 31.01 18.77 -15.93
C LYS A 361 29.77 17.90 -16.00
N ILE A 362 29.60 17.35 -17.20
CA ILE A 362 28.75 16.22 -17.51
C ILE A 362 29.21 15.00 -16.70
#